data_3558e5e195550c1723f551c1984c5e7f
#
_entry.id   3558e5e195550c1723f551c1984c5e7f
#
_cell.length_a   1.000
_cell.length_b   1.000
_cell.length_c   1.000
_cell.angle_alpha   90.00
_cell.angle_beta   90.00
_cell.angle_gamma   90.00
#
_symmetry.space_group_name_H-M   'P 1'
#
loop_
_entity.id
_entity.type
_entity.pdbx_description
1 polymer ?
#
loop_
_entity_poly.entity_id
_entity_poly.type
_entity_poly.pdbx_seq_one_letter_code
_entity_poly.pdbx_strand_id
1 'polypeptide(L)'
;PALKEGASAVGGAAVISKALELESGLGEADMQAAIMLEAEQYIPYPLEDVAIDFEVLTCPALAPGRVSVLLAACRTADVQAREALLALAGLRARVVESETDALERALARLDGVNDPGVVAVVDAGISTTTLSLVREGRIVQVRELLLGAFPQGGAAVEDFQLELSQQVSRALQAFMALDQATAVEHLVLTGEMAAYPGLVQGVGQTLGLPALVANPFHDMALGDQVDACALATDAPALMVACGLAMRSFD
;
A
#
# COMPACT_ATOMS: atom_id res chain seq x y z
N PRO A 1 -14.44 25.97 7.37
CA PRO A 1 -15.05 25.64 6.10
C PRO A 1 -15.28 24.15 6.04
N ALA A 2 -16.50 23.71 5.66
CA ALA A 2 -16.76 22.29 5.45
C ALA A 2 -15.96 21.84 4.24
N LEU A 3 -15.19 20.76 4.39
CA LEU A 3 -14.51 20.09 3.28
C LEU A 3 -15.57 19.61 2.28
N LYS A 4 -15.36 19.87 1.00
CA LYS A 4 -16.28 19.47 -0.08
C LYS A 4 -15.67 18.43 -1.00
N GLU A 5 -14.40 18.17 -0.86
CA GLU A 5 -13.63 17.26 -1.70
C GLU A 5 -12.89 16.26 -0.82
N GLY A 6 -12.69 15.07 -1.34
CA GLY A 6 -11.98 14.00 -0.66
C GLY A 6 -11.16 13.16 -1.62
N ALA A 7 -10.16 12.48 -1.08
CA ALA A 7 -9.42 11.43 -1.76
C ALA A 7 -9.85 10.07 -1.19
N SER A 8 -9.80 9.04 -2.01
CA SER A 8 -10.02 7.64 -1.61
C SER A 8 -9.02 6.73 -2.30
N ALA A 9 -8.93 5.49 -1.86
CA ALA A 9 -8.04 4.52 -2.45
C ALA A 9 -8.77 3.23 -2.84
N VAL A 10 -8.29 2.58 -3.90
CA VAL A 10 -8.67 1.22 -4.30
C VAL A 10 -7.63 0.26 -3.73
N GLY A 11 -8.08 -0.87 -3.19
CA GLY A 11 -7.21 -1.89 -2.60
C GLY A 11 -6.09 -2.32 -3.54
N GLY A 12 -4.87 -2.44 -3.03
CA GLY A 12 -3.69 -2.72 -3.83
C GLY A 12 -3.79 -4.00 -4.66
N ALA A 13 -4.48 -5.02 -4.16
CA ALA A 13 -4.73 -6.28 -4.90
C ALA A 13 -5.66 -6.10 -6.12
N ALA A 14 -6.47 -5.05 -6.16
CA ALA A 14 -7.36 -4.73 -7.29
C ALA A 14 -6.69 -3.84 -8.36
N VAL A 15 -5.50 -3.31 -8.07
CA VAL A 15 -4.74 -2.44 -8.98
C VAL A 15 -3.63 -3.23 -9.64
N ILE A 16 -3.61 -3.22 -10.96
CA ILE A 16 -2.52 -3.75 -11.77
C ILE A 16 -1.56 -2.58 -12.02
N SER A 17 -0.33 -2.70 -11.51
CA SER A 17 0.72 -1.71 -11.73
C SER A 17 1.86 -2.35 -12.52
N LYS A 18 2.30 -1.68 -13.59
CA LYS A 18 3.33 -2.18 -14.50
C LYS A 18 4.23 -1.07 -15.02
N ALA A 19 5.53 -1.23 -14.90
CA ALA A 19 6.48 -0.38 -15.61
C ALA A 19 6.61 -0.88 -17.05
N LEU A 20 6.41 0.04 -18.00
CA LEU A 20 6.55 -0.19 -19.45
C LEU A 20 7.71 0.65 -19.97
N GLU A 21 8.42 0.13 -20.96
CA GLU A 21 9.44 0.89 -21.69
C GLU A 21 8.93 1.26 -23.08
N LEU A 22 8.76 2.56 -23.33
CA LEU A 22 8.29 3.09 -24.60
C LEU A 22 9.38 3.90 -25.31
N GLU A 23 9.17 4.24 -26.58
CA GLU A 23 10.02 5.17 -27.31
C GLU A 23 9.88 6.59 -26.74
N SER A 24 11.00 7.29 -26.58
CA SER A 24 10.97 8.68 -26.16
C SER A 24 10.57 9.61 -27.31
N GLY A 25 9.91 10.73 -26.98
CA GLY A 25 9.51 11.73 -27.97
C GLY A 25 8.18 11.45 -28.64
N LEU A 26 7.43 10.44 -28.20
CA LEU A 26 6.03 10.24 -28.60
C LEU A 26 5.18 11.42 -28.12
N GLY A 27 4.24 11.85 -28.96
CA GLY A 27 3.17 12.75 -28.55
C GLY A 27 2.25 12.07 -27.54
N GLU A 28 1.47 12.85 -26.78
CA GLU A 28 0.58 12.32 -25.73
C GLU A 28 -0.41 11.28 -26.28
N ALA A 29 -0.99 11.53 -27.46
CA ALA A 29 -1.92 10.61 -28.10
C ALA A 29 -1.25 9.29 -28.55
N ASP A 30 -0.03 9.38 -29.10
CA ASP A 30 0.73 8.21 -29.53
C ASP A 30 1.22 7.39 -28.34
N MET A 31 1.61 8.05 -27.26
CA MET A 31 1.98 7.41 -26.00
C MET A 31 0.79 6.68 -25.40
N GLN A 32 -0.37 7.31 -25.34
CA GLN A 32 -1.60 6.69 -24.85
C GLN A 32 -1.97 5.46 -25.69
N ALA A 33 -1.88 5.55 -27.03
CA ALA A 33 -2.16 4.43 -27.91
C ALA A 33 -1.17 3.26 -27.70
N ALA A 34 0.12 3.55 -27.52
CA ALA A 34 1.13 2.54 -27.24
C ALA A 34 0.89 1.87 -25.88
N ILE A 35 0.53 2.64 -24.83
CA ILE A 35 0.21 2.12 -23.51
C ILE A 35 -1.01 1.20 -23.58
N MET A 36 -2.07 1.59 -24.30
CA MET A 36 -3.28 0.78 -24.43
C MET A 36 -3.00 -0.56 -25.12
N LEU A 37 -2.15 -0.56 -26.15
CA LEU A 37 -1.74 -1.78 -26.83
C LEU A 37 -0.95 -2.73 -25.93
N GLU A 38 -0.02 -2.18 -25.12
CA GLU A 38 0.73 -2.98 -24.15
C GLU A 38 -0.18 -3.46 -23.00
N ALA A 39 -1.11 -2.62 -22.54
CA ALA A 39 -2.04 -2.92 -21.45
C ALA A 39 -2.89 -4.17 -21.72
N GLU A 40 -3.30 -4.41 -22.98
CA GLU A 40 -4.07 -5.60 -23.38
C GLU A 40 -3.36 -6.92 -23.01
N GLN A 41 -2.04 -6.92 -22.93
CA GLN A 41 -1.27 -8.13 -22.61
C GLN A 41 -1.27 -8.48 -21.13
N TYR A 42 -1.53 -7.49 -20.25
CA TYR A 42 -1.39 -7.62 -18.80
C TYR A 42 -2.73 -7.52 -18.05
N ILE A 43 -3.73 -6.88 -18.64
CA ILE A 43 -5.03 -6.65 -18.03
C ILE A 43 -5.97 -7.81 -18.40
N PRO A 44 -6.45 -8.63 -17.42
CA PRO A 44 -7.30 -9.78 -17.71
C PRO A 44 -8.78 -9.42 -17.86
N TYR A 45 -9.09 -8.15 -18.14
CA TYR A 45 -10.44 -7.61 -18.30
C TYR A 45 -10.57 -6.88 -19.64
N PRO A 46 -11.80 -6.75 -20.22
CA PRO A 46 -12.04 -5.87 -21.36
C PRO A 46 -11.63 -4.43 -21.01
N LEU A 47 -10.85 -3.77 -21.87
CA LEU A 47 -10.33 -2.43 -21.59
C LEU A 47 -11.44 -1.38 -21.39
N GLU A 48 -12.63 -1.63 -21.95
CA GLU A 48 -13.83 -0.79 -21.75
C GLU A 48 -14.34 -0.79 -20.30
N ASP A 49 -14.01 -1.84 -19.53
CA ASP A 49 -14.38 -1.98 -18.12
C ASP A 49 -13.25 -1.54 -17.16
N VAL A 50 -12.15 -0.99 -17.68
CA VAL A 50 -10.94 -0.67 -16.92
C VAL A 50 -10.68 0.83 -16.90
N ALA A 51 -10.46 1.38 -15.72
CA ALA A 51 -9.88 2.70 -15.53
C ALA A 51 -8.35 2.56 -15.60
N ILE A 52 -7.73 3.32 -16.50
CA ILE A 52 -6.29 3.31 -16.75
C ILE A 52 -5.75 4.72 -16.57
N ASP A 53 -4.62 4.81 -15.86
CA ASP A 53 -3.83 6.02 -15.74
C ASP A 53 -2.34 5.68 -15.89
N PHE A 54 -1.52 6.66 -16.20
CA PHE A 54 -0.09 6.43 -16.38
C PHE A 54 0.76 7.65 -16.00
N GLU A 55 1.96 7.39 -15.56
CA GLU A 55 2.95 8.41 -15.22
C GLU A 55 4.27 8.11 -15.94
N VAL A 56 4.87 9.15 -16.53
CA VAL A 56 6.20 9.06 -17.14
C VAL A 56 7.27 9.17 -16.05
N LEU A 57 8.03 8.10 -15.85
CA LEU A 57 9.07 8.04 -14.84
C LEU A 57 10.40 8.58 -15.36
N THR A 58 11.07 9.40 -14.56
CA THR A 58 12.46 9.81 -14.81
C THR A 58 13.39 8.68 -14.36
N CYS A 59 13.82 7.83 -15.28
CA CYS A 59 14.76 6.74 -14.99
C CYS A 59 16.10 6.96 -15.70
N PRO A 60 17.21 7.20 -14.95
CA PRO A 60 18.52 7.46 -15.57
C PRO A 60 19.17 6.23 -16.21
N ALA A 61 18.66 5.03 -15.97
CA ALA A 61 19.26 3.77 -16.40
C ALA A 61 18.75 3.24 -17.76
N LEU A 62 17.84 3.96 -18.42
CA LEU A 62 17.28 3.52 -19.69
C LEU A 62 18.23 3.75 -20.87
N ALA A 63 18.08 2.92 -21.91
CA ALA A 63 18.77 3.11 -23.18
C ALA A 63 18.40 4.46 -23.82
N PRO A 64 19.32 5.12 -24.54
CA PRO A 64 19.00 6.36 -25.26
C PRO A 64 17.80 6.17 -26.18
N GLY A 65 16.85 7.10 -26.13
CA GLY A 65 15.63 7.03 -26.93
C GLY A 65 14.49 6.23 -26.31
N ARG A 66 14.60 5.83 -25.03
CA ARG A 66 13.54 5.13 -24.29
C ARG A 66 13.06 5.96 -23.09
N VAL A 67 11.82 5.75 -22.71
CA VAL A 67 11.19 6.33 -21.52
C VAL A 67 10.48 5.23 -20.75
N SER A 68 10.57 5.28 -19.42
CA SER A 68 9.79 4.39 -18.55
C SER A 68 8.45 5.04 -18.22
N VAL A 69 7.39 4.26 -18.30
CA VAL A 69 6.04 4.69 -17.96
C VAL A 69 5.47 3.71 -16.95
N LEU A 70 5.01 4.23 -15.82
CA LEU A 70 4.26 3.44 -14.85
C LEU A 70 2.79 3.45 -15.27
N LEU A 71 2.28 2.29 -15.64
CA LEU A 71 0.87 2.04 -15.89
C LEU A 71 0.19 1.62 -14.60
N ALA A 72 -0.94 2.20 -14.27
CA ALA A 72 -1.86 1.76 -13.23
C ALA A 72 -3.24 1.50 -13.82
N ALA A 73 -3.83 0.35 -13.51
CA ALA A 73 -5.12 -0.04 -14.03
C ALA A 73 -5.95 -0.77 -12.97
N CYS A 74 -7.24 -0.48 -12.89
CA CYS A 74 -8.20 -1.21 -12.07
C CYS A 74 -9.56 -1.22 -12.74
N ARG A 75 -10.50 -2.03 -12.25
CA ARG A 75 -11.85 -2.03 -12.80
C ARG A 75 -12.54 -0.69 -12.54
N THR A 76 -13.19 -0.14 -13.56
CA THR A 76 -13.98 1.10 -13.46
C THR A 76 -15.03 1.03 -12.33
N ALA A 77 -15.61 -0.15 -12.11
CA ALA A 77 -16.57 -0.38 -11.02
C ALA A 77 -15.96 -0.14 -9.63
N ASP A 78 -14.67 -0.47 -9.42
CA ASP A 78 -13.98 -0.25 -8.15
C ASP A 78 -13.78 1.25 -7.89
N VAL A 79 -13.41 2.01 -8.91
CA VAL A 79 -13.31 3.48 -8.84
C VAL A 79 -14.68 4.11 -8.53
N GLN A 80 -15.72 3.72 -9.28
CA GLN A 80 -17.08 4.22 -9.10
C GLN A 80 -17.62 3.91 -7.69
N ALA A 81 -17.29 2.75 -7.13
CA ALA A 81 -17.68 2.42 -5.75
C ALA A 81 -17.05 3.38 -4.73
N ARG A 82 -15.78 3.78 -4.92
CA ARG A 82 -15.11 4.78 -4.06
C ARG A 82 -15.70 6.17 -4.21
N GLU A 83 -15.99 6.58 -5.44
CA GLU A 83 -16.68 7.86 -5.71
C GLU A 83 -18.06 7.92 -5.05
N ALA A 84 -18.84 6.82 -5.16
CA ALA A 84 -20.16 6.72 -4.55
C ALA A 84 -20.09 6.81 -3.01
N LEU A 85 -19.09 6.19 -2.37
CA LEU A 85 -18.88 6.27 -0.92
C LEU A 85 -18.60 7.72 -0.48
N LEU A 86 -17.74 8.45 -1.20
CA LEU A 86 -17.48 9.87 -0.92
C LEU A 86 -18.73 10.72 -1.13
N ALA A 87 -19.50 10.44 -2.19
CA ALA A 87 -20.76 11.15 -2.45
C ALA A 87 -21.81 10.93 -1.34
N LEU A 88 -21.90 9.71 -0.78
CA LEU A 88 -22.76 9.42 0.38
C LEU A 88 -22.32 10.19 1.63
N ALA A 89 -21.03 10.47 1.78
CA ALA A 89 -20.50 11.31 2.84
C ALA A 89 -20.66 12.82 2.56
N GLY A 90 -21.26 13.21 1.44
CA GLY A 90 -21.43 14.60 1.03
C GLY A 90 -20.16 15.24 0.46
N LEU A 91 -19.20 14.42 0.03
CA LEU A 91 -17.93 14.84 -0.55
C LEU A 91 -17.89 14.52 -2.05
N ARG A 92 -17.19 15.35 -2.82
CA ARG A 92 -16.84 15.05 -4.21
C ARG A 92 -15.49 14.33 -4.23
N ALA A 93 -15.39 13.22 -4.92
CA ALA A 93 -14.13 12.56 -5.19
C ALA A 93 -13.25 13.49 -6.04
N ARG A 94 -12.09 13.87 -5.53
CA ARG A 94 -11.07 14.58 -6.30
C ARG A 94 -10.05 13.63 -6.88
N VAL A 95 -9.73 12.61 -6.11
CA VAL A 95 -8.77 11.57 -6.48
C VAL A 95 -9.26 10.23 -5.96
N VAL A 96 -9.10 9.20 -6.77
CA VAL A 96 -9.13 7.80 -6.38
C VAL A 96 -7.79 7.20 -6.84
N GLU A 97 -6.99 6.71 -5.91
CA GLU A 97 -5.65 6.17 -6.20
C GLU A 97 -5.47 4.75 -5.67
N SER A 98 -4.30 4.16 -5.87
CA SER A 98 -3.93 2.88 -5.25
C SER A 98 -3.67 3.03 -3.75
N GLU A 99 -4.15 2.09 -2.92
CA GLU A 99 -3.75 1.99 -1.52
C GLU A 99 -2.23 1.86 -1.36
N THR A 100 -1.56 1.22 -2.31
CA THR A 100 -0.10 1.05 -2.30
C THR A 100 0.61 2.41 -2.33
N ASP A 101 0.19 3.33 -3.20
CA ASP A 101 0.81 4.65 -3.32
C ASP A 101 0.54 5.52 -2.07
N ALA A 102 -0.69 5.44 -1.54
CA ALA A 102 -1.03 6.11 -0.29
C ALA A 102 -0.20 5.54 0.89
N LEU A 103 -0.07 4.23 0.96
CA LEU A 103 0.71 3.55 2.00
C LEU A 103 2.19 3.92 1.91
N GLU A 104 2.80 3.95 0.72
CA GLU A 104 4.20 4.39 0.53
C GLU A 104 4.44 5.78 1.11
N ARG A 105 3.55 6.74 0.83
CA ARG A 105 3.66 8.11 1.38
C ARG A 105 3.60 8.14 2.91
N ALA A 106 2.73 7.33 3.50
CA ALA A 106 2.64 7.24 4.96
C ALA A 106 3.85 6.52 5.57
N LEU A 107 4.33 5.45 4.93
CA LEU A 107 5.51 4.71 5.35
C LEU A 107 6.77 5.58 5.32
N ALA A 108 6.89 6.50 4.36
CA ALA A 108 8.00 7.45 4.29
C ALA A 108 8.10 8.37 5.54
N ARG A 109 7.07 8.42 6.38
CA ARG A 109 7.08 9.11 7.68
C ARG A 109 7.67 8.29 8.82
N LEU A 110 7.81 6.98 8.63
CA LEU A 110 8.32 6.09 9.66
C LEU A 110 9.85 6.03 9.60
N ASP A 111 10.49 6.01 10.77
CA ASP A 111 11.92 5.84 10.87
C ASP A 111 12.35 4.46 10.35
N GLY A 112 13.48 4.42 9.67
CA GLY A 112 14.09 3.19 9.16
C GLY A 112 13.46 2.61 7.89
N VAL A 113 12.32 3.11 7.40
CA VAL A 113 11.67 2.58 6.19
C VAL A 113 12.37 3.04 4.90
N ASN A 114 13.01 4.21 4.94
CA ASN A 114 13.76 4.76 3.81
C ASN A 114 15.25 4.35 3.82
N ASP A 115 15.68 3.62 4.84
CA ASP A 115 17.07 3.17 4.95
C ASP A 115 17.37 2.08 3.90
N PRO A 116 18.64 1.90 3.54
CA PRO A 116 19.04 0.77 2.71
C PRO A 116 18.64 -0.56 3.38
N GLY A 117 17.90 -1.39 2.69
CA GLY A 117 17.43 -2.67 3.21
C GLY A 117 16.00 -2.98 2.78
N VAL A 118 15.47 -4.10 3.28
CA VAL A 118 14.07 -4.48 3.05
C VAL A 118 13.32 -4.46 4.37
N VAL A 119 12.20 -3.77 4.36
CA VAL A 119 11.24 -3.72 5.47
C VAL A 119 10.00 -4.52 5.09
N ALA A 120 9.55 -5.40 5.98
CA ALA A 120 8.29 -6.10 5.82
C ALA A 120 7.18 -5.30 6.51
N VAL A 121 6.15 -4.91 5.76
CA VAL A 121 4.98 -4.22 6.29
C VAL A 121 3.79 -5.18 6.24
N VAL A 122 3.23 -5.49 7.40
CA VAL A 122 2.04 -6.33 7.53
C VAL A 122 0.86 -5.46 7.90
N ASP A 123 -0.08 -5.32 6.97
CA ASP A 123 -1.36 -4.67 7.23
C ASP A 123 -2.36 -5.71 7.72
N ALA A 124 -2.55 -5.74 9.03
CA ALA A 124 -3.44 -6.69 9.70
C ALA A 124 -4.82 -6.06 9.90
N GLY A 125 -5.67 -6.22 8.88
CA GLY A 125 -7.08 -5.81 8.94
C GLY A 125 -7.97 -6.87 9.61
N ILE A 126 -9.23 -6.51 9.84
CA ILE A 126 -10.23 -7.41 10.44
C ILE A 126 -10.55 -8.59 9.53
N SER A 127 -10.63 -8.38 8.22
CA SER A 127 -11.06 -9.38 7.23
C SER A 127 -9.95 -9.81 6.28
N THR A 128 -8.99 -8.97 6.04
CA THR A 128 -7.88 -9.22 5.10
C THR A 128 -6.56 -8.83 5.75
N THR A 129 -5.53 -9.57 5.42
CA THR A 129 -4.16 -9.24 5.84
C THR A 129 -3.27 -9.21 4.62
N THR A 130 -2.49 -8.16 4.46
CA THR A 130 -1.53 -8.05 3.36
C THR A 130 -0.11 -7.91 3.88
N LEU A 131 0.83 -8.50 3.16
CA LEU A 131 2.27 -8.29 3.35
C LEU A 131 2.80 -7.48 2.18
N SER A 132 3.39 -6.35 2.48
CA SER A 132 4.14 -5.51 1.53
C SER A 132 5.62 -5.56 1.88
N LEU A 133 6.47 -5.72 0.87
CA LEU A 133 7.92 -5.58 1.03
C LEU A 133 8.35 -4.22 0.49
N VAL A 134 9.03 -3.47 1.32
CA VAL A 134 9.48 -2.10 1.04
C VAL A 134 10.99 -2.08 0.95
N ARG A 135 11.51 -1.48 -0.11
CA ARG A 135 12.95 -1.23 -0.32
C ARG A 135 13.13 0.23 -0.68
N GLU A 136 13.98 0.94 0.08
CA GLU A 136 14.25 2.37 -0.14
C GLU A 136 12.97 3.21 -0.23
N GLY A 137 12.01 2.95 0.67
CA GLY A 137 10.73 3.66 0.73
C GLY A 137 9.70 3.28 -0.34
N ARG A 138 10.00 2.32 -1.24
CA ARG A 138 9.09 1.87 -2.31
C ARG A 138 8.61 0.46 -2.07
N ILE A 139 7.33 0.21 -2.27
CA ILE A 139 6.75 -1.13 -2.21
C ILE A 139 7.15 -1.91 -3.47
N VAL A 140 7.97 -2.93 -3.28
CA VAL A 140 8.47 -3.77 -4.38
C VAL A 140 7.66 -5.04 -4.60
N GLN A 141 6.89 -5.45 -3.59
CA GLN A 141 6.00 -6.61 -3.66
C GLN A 141 4.85 -6.45 -2.69
N VAL A 142 3.65 -6.85 -3.12
CA VAL A 142 2.45 -6.98 -2.27
C VAL A 142 1.91 -8.38 -2.38
N ARG A 143 1.51 -8.95 -1.25
CA ARG A 143 0.90 -10.28 -1.19
C ARG A 143 -0.22 -10.30 -0.16
N GLU A 144 -1.40 -10.75 -0.55
CA GLU A 144 -2.47 -11.07 0.38
C GLU A 144 -2.14 -12.40 1.09
N LEU A 145 -2.28 -12.39 2.41
CA LEU A 145 -2.09 -13.56 3.26
C LEU A 145 -3.45 -14.21 3.52
N LEU A 146 -3.54 -15.51 3.26
CA LEU A 146 -4.76 -16.28 3.49
C LEU A 146 -4.87 -16.62 4.98
N LEU A 147 -5.45 -15.69 5.73
CA LEU A 147 -5.73 -15.83 7.17
C LEU A 147 -7.23 -15.82 7.38
N GLY A 148 -7.68 -16.50 8.44
CA GLY A 148 -9.05 -16.34 8.94
C GLY A 148 -9.30 -14.91 9.45
N ALA A 149 -10.59 -14.56 9.61
CA ALA A 149 -10.95 -13.30 10.24
C ALA A 149 -10.37 -13.22 11.67
N PHE A 150 -10.01 -12.01 12.11
CA PHE A 150 -9.45 -11.81 13.44
C PHE A 150 -10.43 -12.31 14.53
N PRO A 151 -9.97 -13.18 15.45
CA PRO A 151 -10.85 -13.81 16.43
C PRO A 151 -11.27 -12.86 17.54
N GLN A 152 -12.47 -13.08 18.08
CA GLN A 152 -13.01 -12.36 19.23
C GLN A 152 -12.72 -13.14 20.51
N GLY A 153 -11.50 -13.02 21.10
CA GLY A 153 -11.19 -13.64 22.39
C GLY A 153 -9.75 -14.15 22.54
N GLY A 154 -9.25 -14.17 23.76
CA GLY A 154 -7.83 -14.29 24.09
C GLY A 154 -7.08 -15.51 23.54
N ALA A 155 -7.54 -16.75 23.78
CA ALA A 155 -6.84 -17.96 23.29
C ALA A 155 -6.79 -18.02 21.75
N ALA A 156 -7.85 -17.56 21.08
CA ALA A 156 -7.92 -17.53 19.63
C ALA A 156 -7.02 -16.44 19.01
N VAL A 157 -6.59 -15.44 19.79
CA VAL A 157 -5.61 -14.44 19.34
C VAL A 157 -4.21 -15.02 19.29
N GLU A 158 -3.85 -15.91 20.21
CA GLU A 158 -2.56 -16.62 20.19
C GLU A 158 -2.47 -17.53 18.95
N ASP A 159 -3.56 -18.22 18.61
CA ASP A 159 -3.65 -19.04 17.40
C ASP A 159 -3.52 -18.16 16.14
N PHE A 160 -4.22 -17.02 16.10
CA PHE A 160 -4.09 -16.05 15.00
C PHE A 160 -2.67 -15.51 14.86
N GLN A 161 -2.03 -15.13 15.96
CA GLN A 161 -0.64 -14.66 15.97
C GLN A 161 0.32 -15.72 15.42
N LEU A 162 0.13 -16.98 15.80
CA LEU A 162 0.95 -18.08 15.29
C LEU A 162 0.72 -18.28 13.79
N GLU A 163 -0.53 -18.28 13.33
CA GLU A 163 -0.89 -18.42 11.93
C GLU A 163 -0.33 -17.26 11.10
N LEU A 164 -0.50 -16.01 11.56
CA LEU A 164 0.07 -14.82 10.95
C LEU A 164 1.58 -14.95 10.79
N SER A 165 2.27 -15.31 11.87
CA SER A 165 3.73 -15.49 11.86
C SER A 165 4.17 -16.55 10.85
N GLN A 166 3.44 -17.68 10.76
CA GLN A 166 3.74 -18.73 9.80
C GLN A 166 3.54 -18.28 8.34
N GLN A 167 2.46 -17.55 8.06
CA GLN A 167 2.17 -17.05 6.72
C GLN A 167 3.19 -15.98 6.30
N VAL A 168 3.52 -15.05 7.20
CA VAL A 168 4.58 -14.06 6.96
C VAL A 168 5.92 -14.77 6.70
N SER A 169 6.32 -15.72 7.55
CA SER A 169 7.57 -16.49 7.38
C SER A 169 7.65 -17.16 6.01
N ARG A 170 6.58 -17.84 5.58
CA ARG A 170 6.52 -18.49 4.25
C ARG A 170 6.65 -17.47 3.11
N ALA A 171 5.98 -16.33 3.22
CA ALA A 171 6.04 -15.28 2.21
C ALA A 171 7.45 -14.66 2.12
N LEU A 172 8.10 -14.41 3.26
CA LEU A 172 9.48 -13.90 3.31
C LEU A 172 10.48 -14.91 2.75
N GLN A 173 10.34 -16.20 3.07
CA GLN A 173 11.18 -17.26 2.49
C GLN A 173 11.05 -17.34 0.96
N ALA A 174 9.81 -17.21 0.44
CA ALA A 174 9.57 -17.19 -0.99
C ALA A 174 10.21 -15.96 -1.67
N PHE A 175 10.15 -14.78 -1.02
CA PHE A 175 10.82 -13.58 -1.51
C PHE A 175 12.35 -13.75 -1.54
N MET A 176 12.95 -14.20 -0.44
CA MET A 176 14.39 -14.41 -0.35
C MET A 176 14.91 -15.46 -1.34
N ALA A 177 14.08 -16.43 -1.73
CA ALA A 177 14.43 -17.41 -2.76
C ALA A 177 14.49 -16.82 -4.17
N LEU A 178 13.72 -15.76 -4.43
CA LEU A 178 13.70 -15.05 -5.71
C LEU A 178 14.77 -13.93 -5.77
N ASP A 179 14.97 -13.24 -4.68
CA ASP A 179 15.92 -12.13 -4.53
C ASP A 179 17.01 -12.54 -3.52
N GLN A 180 18.04 -13.24 -3.99
CA GLN A 180 19.09 -13.88 -3.17
C GLN A 180 19.94 -12.90 -2.33
N ALA A 181 19.74 -11.60 -2.43
CA ALA A 181 20.69 -10.61 -1.92
C ALA A 181 20.23 -9.87 -0.66
N THR A 182 18.95 -9.89 -0.27
CA THR A 182 18.48 -8.93 0.74
C THR A 182 17.66 -9.61 1.84
N ALA A 183 18.21 -9.63 3.05
CA ALA A 183 17.47 -10.03 4.25
C ALA A 183 16.49 -8.91 4.64
N VAL A 184 15.35 -9.29 5.20
CA VAL A 184 14.41 -8.35 5.82
C VAL A 184 15.00 -7.91 7.16
N GLU A 185 15.09 -6.61 7.38
CA GLU A 185 15.73 -6.02 8.56
C GLU A 185 14.77 -5.91 9.74
N HIS A 186 13.54 -5.47 9.49
CA HIS A 186 12.52 -5.35 10.52
C HIS A 186 11.11 -5.47 9.96
N LEU A 187 10.14 -5.57 10.87
CA LEU A 187 8.72 -5.73 10.59
C LEU A 187 7.96 -4.49 11.08
N VAL A 188 7.07 -3.98 10.25
CA VAL A 188 6.12 -2.92 10.61
C VAL A 188 4.71 -3.51 10.56
N LEU A 189 3.96 -3.44 11.66
CA LEU A 189 2.55 -3.80 11.69
C LEU A 189 1.68 -2.55 11.51
N THR A 190 0.73 -2.65 10.59
CA THR A 190 -0.32 -1.65 10.31
C THR A 190 -1.70 -2.31 10.39
N GLY A 191 -2.76 -1.54 10.21
CA GLY A 191 -4.13 -2.02 10.26
C GLY A 191 -4.71 -2.04 11.67
N GLU A 192 -6.02 -2.33 11.74
CA GLU A 192 -6.78 -2.26 13.00
C GLU A 192 -6.24 -3.23 14.06
N MET A 193 -5.73 -4.39 13.62
CA MET A 193 -5.27 -5.43 14.55
C MET A 193 -3.86 -5.17 15.07
N ALA A 194 -3.10 -4.28 14.44
CA ALA A 194 -1.74 -3.96 14.90
C ALA A 194 -1.71 -3.35 16.31
N ALA A 195 -2.78 -2.67 16.73
CA ALA A 195 -2.91 -2.11 18.09
C ALA A 195 -3.27 -3.18 19.14
N TYR A 196 -3.52 -4.43 18.76
CA TYR A 196 -3.87 -5.47 19.74
C TYR A 196 -2.67 -5.78 20.65
N PRO A 197 -2.89 -5.76 22.01
CA PRO A 197 -1.81 -5.95 22.96
C PRO A 197 -1.07 -7.28 22.75
N GLY A 198 0.25 -7.21 22.62
CA GLY A 198 1.12 -8.38 22.47
C GLY A 198 1.29 -8.90 21.05
N LEU A 199 0.45 -8.52 20.09
CA LEU A 199 0.52 -9.05 18.71
C LEU A 199 1.86 -8.75 18.04
N VAL A 200 2.29 -7.49 18.04
CA VAL A 200 3.55 -7.09 17.38
C VAL A 200 4.75 -7.76 18.01
N GLN A 201 4.79 -7.82 19.36
CA GLN A 201 5.88 -8.46 20.11
C GLN A 201 5.94 -9.96 19.79
N GLY A 202 4.80 -10.63 19.79
CA GLY A 202 4.72 -12.06 19.55
C GLY A 202 5.09 -12.45 18.13
N VAL A 203 4.64 -11.68 17.13
CA VAL A 203 5.02 -11.90 15.72
C VAL A 203 6.52 -11.65 15.54
N GLY A 204 7.05 -10.54 16.07
CA GLY A 204 8.49 -10.23 16.01
C GLY A 204 9.36 -11.31 16.66
N GLN A 205 8.99 -11.81 17.85
CA GLN A 205 9.69 -12.90 18.53
C GLN A 205 9.68 -14.19 17.71
N THR A 206 8.53 -14.56 17.16
CA THR A 206 8.37 -15.79 16.36
C THR A 206 9.20 -15.74 15.07
N LEU A 207 9.28 -14.56 14.43
CA LEU A 207 10.04 -14.37 13.20
C LEU A 207 11.53 -14.09 13.44
N GLY A 208 11.91 -13.75 14.68
CA GLY A 208 13.28 -13.33 15.02
C GLY A 208 13.65 -11.96 14.41
N LEU A 209 12.66 -11.10 14.17
CA LEU A 209 12.83 -9.78 13.58
C LEU A 209 12.42 -8.68 14.58
N PRO A 210 13.14 -7.56 14.63
CA PRO A 210 12.64 -6.36 15.29
C PRO A 210 11.27 -5.99 14.69
N ALA A 211 10.29 -5.71 15.54
CA ALA A 211 8.95 -5.40 15.07
C ALA A 211 8.41 -4.15 15.77
N LEU A 212 7.73 -3.31 15.02
CA LEU A 212 7.11 -2.08 15.53
C LEU A 212 5.68 -1.91 15.00
N VAL A 213 4.87 -1.15 15.74
CA VAL A 213 3.54 -0.72 15.30
C VAL A 213 3.68 0.62 14.58
N ALA A 214 3.07 0.73 13.41
CA ALA A 214 3.11 1.97 12.62
C ALA A 214 2.37 3.12 13.32
N ASN A 215 2.97 4.30 13.28
CA ASN A 215 2.32 5.55 13.67
C ASN A 215 2.76 6.68 12.75
N PRO A 216 1.98 7.01 11.71
CA PRO A 216 2.36 8.05 10.76
C PRO A 216 2.28 9.48 11.35
N PHE A 217 1.74 9.63 12.57
CA PHE A 217 1.50 10.93 13.22
C PHE A 217 2.54 11.30 14.27
N HIS A 218 3.57 10.45 14.51
CA HIS A 218 4.46 10.61 15.67
C HIS A 218 5.18 11.98 15.69
N ASP A 219 5.51 12.53 14.52
CA ASP A 219 6.16 13.85 14.35
C ASP A 219 5.19 14.97 13.96
N MET A 220 3.88 14.71 13.95
CA MET A 220 2.90 15.72 13.57
C MET A 220 2.45 16.55 14.76
N ALA A 221 2.35 17.87 14.57
CA ALA A 221 1.67 18.72 15.54
C ALA A 221 0.18 18.41 15.54
N LEU A 222 -0.36 18.06 16.71
CA LEU A 222 -1.78 17.75 16.87
C LEU A 222 -2.55 19.02 17.24
N GLY A 223 -3.73 19.19 16.63
CA GLY A 223 -4.65 20.29 17.00
C GLY A 223 -5.31 20.01 18.37
N ASP A 224 -5.76 21.07 19.04
CA ASP A 224 -6.36 21.03 20.39
C ASP A 224 -7.61 20.13 20.50
N GLN A 225 -8.24 19.80 19.39
CA GLN A 225 -9.45 18.97 19.31
C GLN A 225 -9.13 17.47 19.13
N VAL A 226 -7.85 17.11 19.00
CA VAL A 226 -7.42 15.73 18.77
C VAL A 226 -7.08 15.07 20.11
N ASP A 227 -7.76 13.97 20.44
CA ASP A 227 -7.37 13.12 21.55
C ASP A 227 -6.13 12.31 21.18
N ALA A 228 -4.99 12.67 21.76
CA ALA A 228 -3.72 12.02 21.47
C ALA A 228 -3.68 10.53 21.86
N CYS A 229 -4.41 10.14 22.93
CA CYS A 229 -4.46 8.74 23.36
C CYS A 229 -5.29 7.89 22.39
N ALA A 230 -6.45 8.38 21.97
CA ALA A 230 -7.27 7.73 20.95
C ALA A 230 -6.51 7.62 19.62
N LEU A 231 -5.88 8.72 19.18
CA LEU A 231 -5.09 8.73 17.95
C LEU A 231 -3.93 7.72 17.99
N ALA A 232 -3.22 7.60 19.11
CA ALA A 232 -2.13 6.64 19.25
C ALA A 232 -2.61 5.18 19.09
N THR A 233 -3.82 4.89 19.54
CA THR A 233 -4.45 3.57 19.38
C THR A 233 -4.89 3.31 17.92
N ASP A 234 -5.45 4.33 17.29
CA ASP A 234 -6.01 4.22 15.94
C ASP A 234 -4.95 4.41 14.83
N ALA A 235 -3.78 4.97 15.16
CA ALA A 235 -2.73 5.35 14.21
C ALA A 235 -2.37 4.23 13.21
N PRO A 236 -2.21 2.95 13.63
CA PRO A 236 -1.87 1.89 12.68
C PRO A 236 -2.93 1.66 11.61
N ALA A 237 -4.20 1.85 11.93
CA ALA A 237 -5.32 1.72 10.99
C ALA A 237 -5.46 2.92 10.03
N LEU A 238 -4.81 4.04 10.36
CA LEU A 238 -4.94 5.29 9.63
C LEU A 238 -3.81 5.54 8.61
N MET A 239 -2.96 4.55 8.34
CA MET A 239 -1.81 4.70 7.44
C MET A 239 -2.24 5.16 6.03
N VAL A 240 -3.18 4.45 5.40
CA VAL A 240 -3.67 4.82 4.06
C VAL A 240 -4.36 6.18 4.08
N ALA A 241 -5.18 6.47 5.09
CA ALA A 241 -5.86 7.77 5.22
C ALA A 241 -4.86 8.92 5.40
N CYS A 242 -3.80 8.72 6.18
CA CYS A 242 -2.69 9.67 6.32
C CYS A 242 -1.99 9.90 4.98
N GLY A 243 -1.64 8.83 4.27
CA GLY A 243 -1.01 8.91 2.96
C GLY A 243 -1.86 9.64 1.91
N LEU A 244 -3.18 9.41 1.90
CA LEU A 244 -4.12 10.15 1.07
C LEU A 244 -4.15 11.65 1.41
N ALA A 245 -4.14 11.99 2.71
CA ALA A 245 -4.14 13.37 3.17
C ALA A 245 -2.83 14.12 2.86
N MET A 246 -1.72 13.41 2.70
CA MET A 246 -0.40 13.96 2.34
C MET A 246 -0.21 14.18 0.83
N ARG A 247 -1.15 13.72 0.01
CA ARG A 247 -1.08 13.92 -1.44
C ARG A 247 -1.19 15.41 -1.78
N SER A 248 -0.29 15.92 -2.64
CA SER A 248 -0.49 17.21 -3.28
C SER A 248 -1.56 17.08 -4.37
N PHE A 249 -2.34 18.14 -4.59
CA PHE A 249 -3.40 18.20 -5.61
C PHE A 249 -3.04 19.22 -6.71
N ASP A 250 -1.77 19.44 -6.92
CA ASP A 250 -1.23 20.37 -7.92
C ASP A 250 -1.35 19.81 -9.34
#